data_dbf17886bbeb7964f9bbe0c8b06e28ff
#
_entry.id   dbf17886bbeb7964f9bbe0c8b06e28ff
#
_cell.length_a   1.000
_cell.length_b   1.000
_cell.length_c   1.000
_cell.angle_alpha   90.00
_cell.angle_beta   90.00
_cell.angle_gamma   90.00
#
_symmetry.space_group_name_H-M   'P 1'
#
loop_
_entity.id
_entity.type
_entity.pdbx_description
1 polymer ?
#
loop_
_entity_poly.entity_id
_entity_poly.type
_entity_poly.pdbx_seq_one_letter_code
_entity_poly.pdbx_strand_id
1 'polypeptide(L)'
;VSLSLAGESEPDAAHLRRLAALAVRIRPALISEHLAWSAWNGHYFPDLLPFARTTEALHRIAANIGRAQDALGTAIAIENPSHYLRFDGHAWDEIDFLAELARRTGCTLLLDINNVHVSARNLGYSAEAWLDRFPQALVSEIHLAGHSQDPALGESLLIDSHDAPVAPEVWALYRRFIERAGARPTLIERDGNVPAFDALMHERSMAEATLREGTPTRQSRNASHPAPPPQIRTCGATAYGSCLGS
;
A
#
# COMPACT_ATOMS: atom_id res chain seq x y z
N VAL A 1 2.14 2.67 -14.00
CA VAL A 1 1.34 2.63 -15.24
C VAL A 1 1.91 1.65 -16.25
N SER A 2 3.16 1.23 -16.09
CA SER A 2 3.88 0.60 -17.18
C SER A 2 3.63 -0.88 -17.37
N LEU A 3 3.25 -1.60 -16.33
CA LEU A 3 3.08 -3.07 -16.37
C LEU A 3 1.66 -3.50 -16.76
N SER A 4 0.68 -2.59 -16.66
CA SER A 4 -0.73 -2.91 -16.97
C SER A 4 -1.20 -4.19 -16.27
N LEU A 5 -0.92 -4.32 -14.96
CA LEU A 5 -1.12 -5.56 -14.18
C LEU A 5 -2.55 -6.11 -14.28
N ALA A 6 -3.54 -5.22 -14.37
CA ALA A 6 -4.95 -5.61 -14.54
C ALA A 6 -5.36 -5.86 -16.00
N GLY A 7 -4.44 -5.72 -16.96
CA GLY A 7 -4.68 -6.01 -18.36
C GLY A 7 -5.00 -7.48 -18.63
N GLU A 8 -5.57 -7.75 -19.80
CA GLU A 8 -5.86 -9.13 -20.24
C GLU A 8 -4.59 -9.91 -20.62
N SER A 9 -3.57 -9.19 -21.08
CA SER A 9 -2.30 -9.77 -21.50
C SER A 9 -1.31 -9.84 -20.33
N GLU A 10 -0.33 -10.73 -20.48
CA GLU A 10 0.83 -10.75 -19.58
C GLU A 10 1.66 -9.46 -19.75
N PRO A 11 2.35 -9.01 -18.68
CA PRO A 11 3.30 -7.89 -18.78
C PRO A 11 4.36 -8.15 -19.85
N ASP A 12 4.70 -7.12 -20.63
CA ASP A 12 5.71 -7.23 -21.71
C ASP A 12 7.07 -7.66 -21.15
N ALA A 13 7.52 -8.84 -21.56
CA ALA A 13 8.80 -9.41 -21.12
C ALA A 13 10.01 -8.53 -21.48
N ALA A 14 9.98 -7.79 -22.59
CA ALA A 14 11.05 -6.88 -22.95
C ALA A 14 11.08 -5.66 -22.02
N HIS A 15 9.90 -5.16 -21.63
CA HIS A 15 9.77 -4.10 -20.64
C HIS A 15 10.23 -4.56 -19.26
N LEU A 16 9.82 -5.72 -18.79
CA LEU A 16 10.28 -6.30 -17.52
C LEU A 16 11.81 -6.43 -17.46
N ARG A 17 12.45 -6.88 -18.54
CA ARG A 17 13.92 -6.93 -18.61
C ARG A 17 14.57 -5.55 -18.46
N ARG A 18 14.00 -4.50 -19.08
CA ARG A 18 14.50 -3.12 -18.93
C ARG A 18 14.35 -2.62 -17.50
N LEU A 19 13.20 -2.89 -16.87
CA LEU A 19 12.97 -2.53 -15.45
C LEU A 19 13.92 -3.28 -14.52
N ALA A 20 14.14 -4.58 -14.74
CA ALA A 20 15.08 -5.37 -13.95
C ALA A 20 16.51 -4.80 -14.07
N ALA A 21 16.98 -4.47 -15.28
CA ALA A 21 18.27 -3.85 -15.49
C ALA A 21 18.39 -2.49 -14.80
N LEU A 22 17.32 -1.69 -14.81
CA LEU A 22 17.26 -0.42 -14.10
C LEU A 22 17.29 -0.61 -12.58
N ALA A 23 16.52 -1.56 -12.05
CA ALA A 23 16.51 -1.90 -10.63
C ALA A 23 17.88 -2.34 -10.11
N VAL A 24 18.60 -3.18 -10.86
CA VAL A 24 19.99 -3.57 -10.54
C VAL A 24 20.92 -2.36 -10.48
N ARG A 25 20.76 -1.40 -11.40
CA ARG A 25 21.61 -0.20 -11.47
C ARG A 25 21.32 0.79 -10.34
N ILE A 26 20.03 1.04 -10.04
CA ILE A 26 19.61 2.04 -9.05
C ILE A 26 19.56 1.45 -7.65
N ARG A 27 19.25 0.17 -7.51
CA ARG A 27 19.02 -0.54 -6.23
C ARG A 27 18.00 0.18 -5.35
N PRO A 28 16.74 0.36 -5.86
CA PRO A 28 15.71 1.03 -5.10
C PRO A 28 15.39 0.26 -3.82
N ALA A 29 15.00 0.98 -2.76
CA ALA A 29 14.56 0.37 -1.51
C ALA A 29 13.17 -0.28 -1.64
N LEU A 30 12.32 0.30 -2.49
CA LEU A 30 10.96 -0.15 -2.79
C LEU A 30 10.73 -0.05 -4.30
N ILE A 31 9.89 -0.93 -4.82
CA ILE A 31 9.36 -0.88 -6.19
C ILE A 31 7.85 -1.03 -6.06
N SER A 32 7.11 -0.14 -6.66
CA SER A 32 5.65 -0.15 -6.67
C SER A 32 5.08 -0.12 -8.08
N GLU A 33 3.83 -0.54 -8.22
CA GLU A 33 3.09 -0.51 -9.47
C GLU A 33 1.59 -0.33 -9.18
N HIS A 34 0.91 0.35 -10.10
CA HIS A 34 -0.52 0.62 -10.00
C HIS A 34 -1.38 -0.63 -10.28
N LEU A 35 -2.47 -0.76 -9.56
CA LEU A 35 -3.47 -1.78 -9.82
C LEU A 35 -4.46 -1.30 -10.89
N ALA A 36 -3.99 -1.22 -12.11
CA ALA A 36 -4.76 -0.72 -13.25
C ALA A 36 -4.37 -1.46 -14.54
N TRP A 37 -5.10 -1.20 -15.62
CA TRP A 37 -4.64 -1.57 -16.96
C TRP A 37 -4.40 -0.32 -17.80
N SER A 38 -3.42 -0.37 -18.71
CA SER A 38 -3.00 0.72 -19.58
C SER A 38 -2.66 0.24 -20.99
N ALA A 39 -2.83 -1.03 -21.28
CA ALA A 39 -2.56 -1.58 -22.61
C ALA A 39 -3.65 -2.59 -23.02
N TRP A 40 -4.12 -2.49 -24.28
CA TRP A 40 -5.11 -3.39 -24.85
C TRP A 40 -4.93 -3.48 -26.37
N ASN A 41 -4.94 -4.68 -26.93
CA ASN A 41 -4.78 -4.94 -28.37
C ASN A 41 -3.60 -4.21 -29.02
N GLY A 42 -2.45 -4.16 -28.35
CA GLY A 42 -1.25 -3.47 -28.86
C GLY A 42 -1.28 -1.94 -28.75
N HIS A 43 -2.36 -1.36 -28.24
CA HIS A 43 -2.45 0.08 -27.93
C HIS A 43 -2.12 0.33 -26.48
N TYR A 44 -1.36 1.40 -26.24
CA TYR A 44 -1.05 1.92 -24.91
C TYR A 44 -1.89 3.18 -24.64
N PHE A 45 -2.50 3.21 -23.47
CA PHE A 45 -3.26 4.33 -22.95
C PHE A 45 -2.49 4.90 -21.77
N PRO A 46 -2.07 6.17 -21.80
CA PRO A 46 -1.31 6.78 -20.71
C PRO A 46 -2.23 7.16 -19.54
N ASP A 47 -2.94 6.17 -19.01
CA ASP A 47 -3.94 6.34 -17.95
C ASP A 47 -4.04 5.09 -17.08
N LEU A 48 -4.64 5.23 -15.89
CA LEU A 48 -4.93 4.17 -14.94
C LEU A 48 -6.37 3.69 -15.14
N LEU A 49 -6.57 2.77 -16.09
CA LEU A 49 -7.90 2.33 -16.46
C LEU A 49 -8.44 1.28 -15.49
N PRO A 50 -9.73 1.41 -15.09
CA PRO A 50 -10.35 0.57 -14.10
C PRO A 50 -10.77 -0.80 -14.65
N PHE A 51 -11.00 -1.76 -13.75
CA PHE A 51 -11.45 -3.11 -14.08
C PHE A 51 -12.47 -3.61 -13.07
N ALA A 52 -13.28 -4.61 -13.46
CA ALA A 52 -14.17 -5.29 -12.53
C ALA A 52 -13.38 -6.27 -11.65
N ARG A 53 -13.51 -6.16 -10.32
CA ARG A 53 -12.87 -7.06 -9.35
C ARG A 53 -13.61 -8.40 -9.29
N THR A 54 -13.41 -9.23 -10.32
CA THR A 54 -13.91 -10.59 -10.38
C THR A 54 -12.87 -11.61 -9.88
N THR A 55 -13.25 -12.85 -9.66
CA THR A 55 -12.32 -13.92 -9.28
C THR A 55 -11.34 -14.23 -10.41
N GLU A 56 -11.75 -14.14 -11.66
CA GLU A 56 -10.90 -14.30 -12.83
C GLU A 56 -9.86 -13.19 -12.92
N ALA A 57 -10.28 -11.95 -12.68
CA ALA A 57 -9.36 -10.80 -12.61
C ALA A 57 -8.33 -11.02 -11.50
N LEU A 58 -8.76 -11.46 -10.31
CA LEU A 58 -7.86 -11.77 -9.19
C LEU A 58 -6.78 -12.78 -9.57
N HIS A 59 -7.16 -13.89 -10.23
CA HIS A 59 -6.21 -14.91 -10.66
C HIS A 59 -5.21 -14.37 -11.69
N ARG A 60 -5.71 -13.65 -12.69
CA ARG A 60 -4.89 -13.06 -13.76
C ARG A 60 -3.91 -12.03 -13.19
N ILE A 61 -4.38 -11.12 -12.35
CA ILE A 61 -3.54 -10.09 -11.74
C ILE A 61 -2.50 -10.72 -10.81
N ALA A 62 -2.87 -11.71 -10.01
CA ALA A 62 -1.91 -12.42 -9.17
C ALA A 62 -0.80 -13.09 -10.00
N ALA A 63 -1.14 -13.69 -11.14
CA ALA A 63 -0.15 -14.26 -12.06
C ALA A 63 0.76 -13.17 -12.65
N ASN A 64 0.21 -12.00 -13.03
CA ASN A 64 0.98 -10.88 -13.57
C ASN A 64 1.93 -10.27 -12.53
N ILE A 65 1.48 -10.14 -11.26
CA ILE A 65 2.33 -9.72 -10.13
C ILE A 65 3.47 -10.74 -9.94
N GLY A 66 3.18 -12.04 -9.94
CA GLY A 66 4.20 -13.09 -9.83
C GLY A 66 5.28 -12.95 -10.92
N ARG A 67 4.88 -12.79 -12.19
CA ARG A 67 5.82 -12.58 -13.30
C ARG A 67 6.69 -11.33 -13.12
N ALA A 68 6.10 -10.24 -12.65
CA ALA A 68 6.84 -9.02 -12.37
C ALA A 68 7.87 -9.23 -11.25
N GLN A 69 7.47 -9.84 -10.15
CA GLN A 69 8.35 -10.13 -9.01
C GLN A 69 9.49 -11.09 -9.38
N ASP A 70 9.19 -12.13 -10.17
CA ASP A 70 10.20 -13.08 -10.68
C ASP A 70 11.24 -12.36 -11.56
N ALA A 71 10.79 -11.48 -12.45
CA ALA A 71 11.68 -10.73 -13.33
C ALA A 71 12.52 -9.69 -12.58
N LEU A 72 11.96 -9.05 -11.55
CA LEU A 72 12.63 -8.02 -10.74
C LEU A 72 13.49 -8.62 -9.61
N GLY A 73 13.26 -9.88 -9.24
CA GLY A 73 13.95 -10.56 -8.15
C GLY A 73 13.58 -10.03 -6.76
N THR A 74 12.46 -9.33 -6.62
CA THR A 74 11.99 -8.74 -5.35
C THR A 74 10.47 -8.60 -5.32
N ALA A 75 9.90 -8.56 -4.12
CA ALA A 75 8.50 -8.20 -3.95
C ALA A 75 8.26 -6.75 -4.38
N ILE A 76 7.06 -6.49 -4.93
CA ILE A 76 6.62 -5.13 -5.29
C ILE A 76 5.46 -4.70 -4.39
N ALA A 77 5.25 -3.39 -4.26
CA ALA A 77 4.08 -2.83 -3.61
C ALA A 77 2.99 -2.55 -4.66
N ILE A 78 1.75 -2.91 -4.36
CA ILE A 78 0.59 -2.68 -5.23
C ILE A 78 -0.22 -1.53 -4.67
N GLU A 79 -0.48 -0.54 -5.52
CA GLU A 79 -1.18 0.68 -5.16
C GLU A 79 -2.69 0.56 -5.34
N ASN A 80 -3.46 1.09 -4.35
CA ASN A 80 -4.89 1.28 -4.50
C ASN A 80 -5.17 2.43 -5.49
N PRO A 81 -5.91 2.19 -6.59
CA PRO A 81 -6.19 3.23 -7.58
C PRO A 81 -7.27 4.21 -7.12
N SER A 82 -7.31 5.39 -7.75
CA SER A 82 -8.45 6.28 -7.67
C SER A 82 -9.63 5.77 -8.51
N HIS A 83 -10.86 5.97 -8.02
CA HIS A 83 -12.08 5.50 -8.68
C HIS A 83 -13.01 6.64 -9.08
N TYR A 84 -13.45 6.61 -10.35
CA TYR A 84 -14.40 7.55 -10.95
C TYR A 84 -15.76 6.93 -11.23
N LEU A 85 -15.81 5.59 -11.25
CA LEU A 85 -17.04 4.84 -11.51
C LEU A 85 -17.01 3.51 -10.73
N ARG A 86 -18.20 2.93 -10.56
CA ARG A 86 -18.39 1.62 -9.95
C ARG A 86 -18.89 0.64 -11.02
N PHE A 87 -18.27 -0.54 -11.07
CA PHE A 87 -18.78 -1.63 -11.91
C PHE A 87 -19.82 -2.45 -11.14
N ASP A 88 -20.94 -2.76 -11.76
CA ASP A 88 -21.95 -3.65 -11.18
C ASP A 88 -21.43 -5.10 -11.04
N GLY A 89 -20.44 -5.47 -11.83
CA GLY A 89 -19.83 -6.81 -11.84
C GLY A 89 -18.74 -7.06 -10.81
N HIS A 90 -18.59 -6.20 -9.77
CA HIS A 90 -17.64 -6.49 -8.68
C HIS A 90 -18.11 -7.71 -7.87
N ALA A 91 -17.28 -8.76 -7.84
CA ALA A 91 -17.47 -9.92 -6.96
C ALA A 91 -16.71 -9.77 -5.63
N TRP A 92 -15.74 -8.86 -5.58
CA TRP A 92 -14.89 -8.60 -4.42
C TRP A 92 -15.01 -7.14 -3.95
N ASP A 93 -15.03 -6.95 -2.62
CA ASP A 93 -14.70 -5.66 -2.02
C ASP A 93 -13.25 -5.30 -2.35
N GLU A 94 -12.94 -4.02 -2.47
CA GLU A 94 -11.60 -3.57 -2.88
C GLU A 94 -10.52 -3.97 -1.89
N ILE A 95 -10.77 -3.79 -0.60
CA ILE A 95 -9.82 -4.10 0.47
C ILE A 95 -9.56 -5.60 0.53
N ASP A 96 -10.62 -6.41 0.41
CA ASP A 96 -10.51 -7.87 0.40
C ASP A 96 -9.76 -8.37 -0.84
N PHE A 97 -9.95 -7.71 -1.99
CA PHE A 97 -9.24 -8.01 -3.23
C PHE A 97 -7.73 -7.74 -3.09
N LEU A 98 -7.36 -6.57 -2.59
CA LEU A 98 -5.96 -6.19 -2.34
C LEU A 98 -5.30 -7.11 -1.31
N ALA A 99 -5.98 -7.41 -0.21
CA ALA A 99 -5.47 -8.32 0.81
C ALA A 99 -5.25 -9.74 0.26
N GLU A 100 -6.17 -10.23 -0.59
CA GLU A 100 -6.05 -11.56 -1.21
C GLU A 100 -4.94 -11.59 -2.26
N LEU A 101 -4.72 -10.51 -3.03
CA LEU A 101 -3.55 -10.38 -3.91
C LEU A 101 -2.25 -10.50 -3.12
N ALA A 102 -2.13 -9.75 -2.02
CA ALA A 102 -0.94 -9.80 -1.15
C ALA A 102 -0.72 -11.21 -0.56
N ARG A 103 -1.79 -11.86 -0.09
CA ARG A 103 -1.73 -13.23 0.43
C ARG A 103 -1.25 -14.25 -0.61
N ARG A 104 -1.66 -14.11 -1.87
CA ARG A 104 -1.32 -15.04 -2.96
C ARG A 104 0.08 -14.86 -3.50
N THR A 105 0.52 -13.60 -3.60
CA THR A 105 1.74 -13.25 -4.34
C THR A 105 2.90 -12.85 -3.46
N GLY A 106 2.65 -12.58 -2.17
CA GLY A 106 3.65 -12.01 -1.27
C GLY A 106 3.98 -10.54 -1.58
N CYS A 107 3.22 -9.86 -2.45
CA CYS A 107 3.37 -8.42 -2.65
C CYS A 107 2.98 -7.66 -1.38
N THR A 108 3.49 -6.46 -1.23
CA THR A 108 3.04 -5.50 -0.22
C THR A 108 2.01 -4.55 -0.83
N LEU A 109 1.50 -3.62 -0.04
CA LEU A 109 0.60 -2.58 -0.51
C LEU A 109 1.26 -1.22 -0.40
N LEU A 110 1.08 -0.40 -1.42
CA LEU A 110 1.26 1.03 -1.38
C LEU A 110 -0.11 1.64 -1.11
N LEU A 111 -0.21 2.44 -0.06
CA LEU A 111 -1.43 3.15 0.27
C LEU A 111 -1.34 4.58 -0.23
N ASP A 112 -2.03 4.90 -1.32
CA ASP A 112 -2.26 6.28 -1.71
C ASP A 112 -3.50 6.83 -1.01
N ILE A 113 -3.28 7.82 -0.14
CA ILE A 113 -4.33 8.42 0.69
C ILE A 113 -5.15 9.44 -0.10
N ASN A 114 -4.55 10.09 -1.11
CA ASN A 114 -5.31 10.94 -2.02
C ASN A 114 -6.32 10.11 -2.84
N ASN A 115 -5.90 8.93 -3.34
CA ASN A 115 -6.79 8.00 -4.04
C ASN A 115 -7.96 7.53 -3.19
N VAL A 116 -7.73 7.29 -1.88
CA VAL A 116 -8.81 7.00 -0.92
C VAL A 116 -9.79 8.17 -0.84
N HIS A 117 -9.29 9.40 -0.69
CA HIS A 117 -10.12 10.60 -0.59
C HIS A 117 -10.92 10.84 -1.87
N VAL A 118 -10.26 10.85 -3.03
CA VAL A 118 -10.88 11.04 -4.35
C VAL A 118 -11.97 10.00 -4.59
N SER A 119 -11.67 8.72 -4.38
CA SER A 119 -12.62 7.63 -4.55
C SER A 119 -13.83 7.74 -3.62
N ALA A 120 -13.60 8.07 -2.35
CA ALA A 120 -14.66 8.24 -1.36
C ALA A 120 -15.62 9.38 -1.74
N ARG A 121 -15.08 10.50 -2.21
CA ARG A 121 -15.87 11.66 -2.69
C ARG A 121 -16.66 11.30 -3.94
N ASN A 122 -16.05 10.69 -4.92
CA ASN A 122 -16.66 10.36 -6.21
C ASN A 122 -17.73 9.27 -6.10
N LEU A 123 -17.53 8.30 -5.20
CA LEU A 123 -18.42 7.14 -5.07
C LEU A 123 -19.36 7.20 -3.85
N GLY A 124 -19.26 8.23 -3.00
CA GLY A 124 -20.19 8.51 -1.90
C GLY A 124 -20.06 7.56 -0.72
N TYR A 125 -18.82 7.25 -0.26
CA TYR A 125 -18.58 6.47 0.95
C TYR A 125 -17.64 7.22 1.93
N SER A 126 -17.48 6.72 3.18
CA SER A 126 -16.56 7.33 4.14
C SER A 126 -15.13 6.87 3.89
N ALA A 127 -14.23 7.84 3.62
CA ALA A 127 -12.80 7.61 3.49
C ALA A 127 -12.20 7.07 4.79
N GLU A 128 -12.63 7.57 5.97
CA GLU A 128 -12.16 7.13 7.28
C GLU A 128 -12.55 5.67 7.53
N ALA A 129 -13.81 5.30 7.25
CA ALA A 129 -14.28 3.93 7.45
C ALA A 129 -13.56 2.94 6.52
N TRP A 130 -13.28 3.35 5.27
CA TRP A 130 -12.50 2.57 4.33
C TRP A 130 -11.06 2.40 4.84
N LEU A 131 -10.42 3.49 5.26
CA LEU A 131 -9.04 3.50 5.75
C LEU A 131 -8.90 2.65 7.03
N ASP A 132 -9.90 2.65 7.91
CA ASP A 132 -9.90 1.85 9.15
C ASP A 132 -9.91 0.34 8.90
N ARG A 133 -10.50 -0.10 7.80
CA ARG A 133 -10.50 -1.50 7.36
C ARG A 133 -9.22 -1.89 6.62
N PHE A 134 -8.46 -0.92 6.10
CA PHE A 134 -7.28 -1.21 5.28
C PHE A 134 -6.22 -2.00 6.07
N PRO A 135 -5.61 -3.06 5.47
CA PRO A 135 -4.71 -3.96 6.17
C PRO A 135 -3.34 -3.32 6.43
N GLN A 136 -3.25 -2.51 7.47
CA GLN A 136 -2.08 -1.70 7.82
C GLN A 136 -0.76 -2.50 7.90
N ALA A 137 -0.83 -3.80 8.25
CA ALA A 137 0.36 -4.66 8.32
C ALA A 137 0.98 -4.97 6.96
N LEU A 138 0.22 -4.82 5.86
CA LEU A 138 0.68 -5.04 4.50
C LEU A 138 1.25 -3.78 3.83
N VAL A 139 1.08 -2.60 4.46
CA VAL A 139 1.52 -1.32 3.89
C VAL A 139 3.02 -1.15 4.07
N SER A 140 3.73 -1.07 2.96
CA SER A 140 5.18 -0.80 2.92
C SER A 140 5.51 0.65 2.57
N GLU A 141 4.59 1.37 1.93
CA GLU A 141 4.76 2.74 1.44
C GLU A 141 3.42 3.49 1.45
N ILE A 142 3.48 4.80 1.61
CA ILE A 142 2.33 5.70 1.56
C ILE A 142 2.61 6.79 0.52
N HIS A 143 1.63 7.08 -0.33
CA HIS A 143 1.64 8.27 -1.17
C HIS A 143 0.66 9.33 -0.66
N LEU A 144 1.04 10.59 -0.80
CA LEU A 144 0.24 11.78 -0.57
C LEU A 144 0.32 12.64 -1.82
N ALA A 145 -0.80 13.09 -2.31
CA ALA A 145 -0.89 13.98 -3.47
C ALA A 145 -2.01 14.99 -3.30
N GLY A 146 -2.06 15.96 -4.19
CA GLY A 146 -3.20 16.84 -4.35
C GLY A 146 -4.09 16.36 -5.49
N HIS A 147 -5.30 16.87 -5.53
CA HIS A 147 -6.31 16.58 -6.56
C HIS A 147 -6.93 17.89 -7.05
N SER A 148 -7.60 17.83 -8.20
CA SER A 148 -8.37 18.94 -8.76
C SER A 148 -9.86 18.58 -8.90
N GLN A 149 -10.69 19.58 -9.16
CA GLN A 149 -12.07 19.38 -9.52
C GLN A 149 -12.19 19.23 -11.04
N ASP A 150 -13.12 18.39 -11.49
CA ASP A 150 -13.41 18.30 -12.92
C ASP A 150 -13.88 19.64 -13.48
N PRO A 151 -13.37 20.12 -14.62
CA PRO A 151 -13.72 21.43 -15.16
C PRO A 151 -15.20 21.60 -15.52
N ALA A 152 -15.91 20.50 -15.82
CA ALA A 152 -17.31 20.52 -16.21
C ALA A 152 -18.26 20.20 -15.05
N LEU A 153 -17.86 19.30 -14.14
CA LEU A 153 -18.69 18.79 -13.04
C LEU A 153 -18.36 19.43 -11.68
N GLY A 154 -17.28 20.22 -11.62
CA GLY A 154 -16.87 20.92 -10.40
C GLY A 154 -16.65 19.97 -9.23
N GLU A 155 -17.17 20.34 -8.05
CA GLU A 155 -17.04 19.55 -6.81
C GLU A 155 -17.73 18.17 -6.85
N SER A 156 -18.56 17.91 -7.87
CA SER A 156 -19.23 16.62 -8.02
C SER A 156 -18.31 15.50 -8.48
N LEU A 157 -17.13 15.86 -9.04
CA LEU A 157 -16.13 14.89 -9.47
C LEU A 157 -14.72 15.43 -9.18
N LEU A 158 -14.00 14.73 -8.34
CA LEU A 158 -12.59 15.00 -8.08
C LEU A 158 -11.71 14.19 -9.04
N ILE A 159 -10.66 14.83 -9.55
CA ILE A 159 -9.65 14.23 -10.43
C ILE A 159 -8.36 14.06 -9.66
N ASP A 160 -7.80 12.87 -9.70
CA ASP A 160 -6.51 12.52 -9.14
C ASP A 160 -5.38 13.05 -10.04
N SER A 161 -5.15 14.35 -9.95
CA SER A 161 -4.33 15.10 -10.91
C SER A 161 -2.88 15.30 -10.47
N HIS A 162 -2.62 15.15 -9.17
CA HIS A 162 -1.31 15.41 -8.56
C HIS A 162 -0.70 16.78 -8.91
N ASP A 163 -1.55 17.77 -9.20
CA ASP A 163 -1.13 19.11 -9.65
C ASP A 163 -1.41 20.22 -8.63
N ALA A 164 -1.95 19.86 -7.46
CA ALA A 164 -2.30 20.75 -6.35
C ALA A 164 -1.57 20.38 -5.05
N PRO A 165 -1.50 21.28 -4.06
CA PRO A 165 -1.05 20.92 -2.70
C PRO A 165 -1.88 19.80 -2.11
N VAL A 166 -1.27 19.01 -1.20
CA VAL A 166 -1.99 17.99 -0.44
C VAL A 166 -3.13 18.63 0.36
N ALA A 167 -4.35 18.17 0.14
CA ALA A 167 -5.55 18.76 0.74
C ALA A 167 -5.62 18.51 2.27
N PRO A 168 -6.27 19.39 3.03
CA PRO A 168 -6.43 19.23 4.49
C PRO A 168 -7.07 17.90 4.88
N GLU A 169 -8.03 17.42 4.10
CA GLU A 169 -8.71 16.13 4.29
C GLU A 169 -7.74 14.96 4.13
N VAL A 170 -6.86 15.01 3.13
CA VAL A 170 -5.82 13.99 2.90
C VAL A 170 -4.81 13.99 4.05
N TRP A 171 -4.41 15.18 4.55
CA TRP A 171 -3.58 15.28 5.75
C TRP A 171 -4.25 14.70 7.00
N ALA A 172 -5.56 14.89 7.16
CA ALA A 172 -6.32 14.33 8.28
C ALA A 172 -6.35 12.79 8.22
N LEU A 173 -6.62 12.21 7.04
CA LEU A 173 -6.57 10.77 6.82
C LEU A 173 -5.17 10.20 7.05
N TYR A 174 -4.12 10.90 6.62
CA TYR A 174 -2.74 10.49 6.83
C TYR A 174 -2.39 10.41 8.33
N ARG A 175 -2.70 11.44 9.11
CA ARG A 175 -2.51 11.42 10.57
C ARG A 175 -3.24 10.24 11.21
N ARG A 176 -4.54 10.04 10.84
CA ARG A 176 -5.35 8.92 11.33
C ARG A 176 -4.68 7.56 11.04
N PHE A 177 -4.12 7.38 9.86
CA PHE A 177 -3.44 6.13 9.50
C PHE A 177 -2.15 5.96 10.30
N ILE A 178 -1.30 7.00 10.38
CA ILE A 178 -0.01 6.92 11.08
C ILE A 178 -0.19 6.70 12.59
N GLU A 179 -1.18 7.33 13.23
CA GLU A 179 -1.51 7.11 14.65
C GLU A 179 -1.81 5.62 14.93
N ARG A 180 -2.44 4.94 13.99
CA ARG A 180 -2.87 3.55 14.13
C ARG A 180 -1.81 2.54 13.68
N ALA A 181 -1.16 2.81 12.56
CA ALA A 181 -0.23 1.90 11.89
C ALA A 181 1.23 2.11 12.26
N GLY A 182 1.56 3.26 12.85
CA GLY A 182 2.94 3.73 13.02
C GLY A 182 3.55 4.26 11.72
N ALA A 183 4.76 4.81 11.84
CA ALA A 183 5.47 5.42 10.72
C ALA A 183 5.73 4.43 9.57
N ARG A 184 5.56 4.91 8.33
CA ARG A 184 5.86 4.22 7.07
C ARG A 184 6.62 5.17 6.15
N PRO A 185 7.47 4.66 5.23
CA PRO A 185 8.00 5.47 4.13
C PRO A 185 6.85 6.20 3.45
N THR A 186 7.01 7.51 3.26
CA THR A 186 5.98 8.36 2.69
C THR A 186 6.56 9.23 1.59
N LEU A 187 5.94 9.21 0.42
CA LEU A 187 6.26 10.06 -0.73
C LEU A 187 5.14 11.07 -0.94
N ILE A 188 5.50 12.32 -1.27
CA ILE A 188 4.56 13.34 -1.73
C ILE A 188 4.76 13.48 -3.23
N GLU A 189 3.71 13.24 -4.00
CA GLU A 189 3.73 13.32 -5.46
C GLU A 189 3.22 14.66 -5.96
N ARG A 190 3.90 15.19 -6.96
CA ARG A 190 3.53 16.41 -7.65
C ARG A 190 3.91 16.31 -9.14
N ASP A 191 2.94 15.91 -9.98
CA ASP A 191 3.13 15.63 -11.40
C ASP A 191 2.89 16.84 -12.29
N GLY A 192 2.07 17.78 -11.83
CA GLY A 192 1.75 19.02 -12.51
C GLY A 192 1.88 20.25 -11.62
N ASN A 193 1.89 21.44 -12.20
CA ASN A 193 1.96 22.72 -11.47
C ASN A 193 3.03 22.70 -10.36
N VAL A 194 4.22 22.14 -10.69
CA VAL A 194 5.32 21.95 -9.73
C VAL A 194 5.70 23.30 -9.12
N PRO A 195 5.51 23.51 -7.80
CA PRO A 195 5.77 24.78 -7.15
C PRO A 195 7.27 24.99 -6.91
N ALA A 196 7.64 26.12 -6.32
CA ALA A 196 8.99 26.36 -5.86
C ALA A 196 9.42 25.28 -4.84
N PHE A 197 10.69 24.94 -4.84
CA PHE A 197 11.25 23.86 -4.01
C PHE A 197 10.94 24.02 -2.51
N ASP A 198 10.94 25.25 -2.00
CA ASP A 198 10.63 25.52 -0.60
C ASP A 198 9.18 25.13 -0.22
N ALA A 199 8.23 25.22 -1.16
CA ALA A 199 6.86 24.77 -0.93
C ALA A 199 6.78 23.24 -0.82
N LEU A 200 7.50 22.50 -1.68
CA LEU A 200 7.62 21.04 -1.58
C LEU A 200 8.29 20.62 -0.27
N MET A 201 9.34 21.34 0.16
CA MET A 201 10.01 21.08 1.43
C MET A 201 9.12 21.39 2.63
N HIS A 202 8.18 22.33 2.51
CA HIS A 202 7.19 22.58 3.56
C HIS A 202 6.24 21.38 3.72
N GLU A 203 5.65 20.88 2.63
CA GLU A 203 4.79 19.67 2.67
C GLU A 203 5.56 18.46 3.21
N ARG A 204 6.81 18.25 2.77
CA ARG A 204 7.69 17.22 3.34
C ARG A 204 7.85 17.36 4.86
N SER A 205 8.03 18.57 5.34
CA SER A 205 8.21 18.82 6.78
C SER A 205 6.94 18.52 7.58
N MET A 206 5.76 18.77 7.01
CA MET A 206 4.47 18.39 7.61
C MET A 206 4.34 16.86 7.71
N ALA A 207 4.70 16.13 6.65
CA ALA A 207 4.70 14.68 6.68
C ALA A 207 5.68 14.12 7.72
N GLU A 208 6.89 14.67 7.80
CA GLU A 208 7.90 14.28 8.77
C GLU A 208 7.43 14.53 10.23
N ALA A 209 6.75 15.65 10.51
CA ALA A 209 6.18 15.92 11.81
C ALA A 209 5.15 14.86 12.21
N THR A 210 4.22 14.52 11.31
CA THR A 210 3.22 13.46 11.52
C THR A 210 3.87 12.10 11.78
N LEU A 211 4.93 11.73 11.05
CA LEU A 211 5.67 10.49 11.25
C LEU A 211 6.34 10.42 12.62
N ARG A 212 6.88 11.54 13.11
CA ARG A 212 7.50 11.60 14.45
C ARG A 212 6.48 11.43 15.57
N GLU A 213 5.30 12.02 15.45
CA GLU A 213 4.20 11.90 16.41
C GLU A 213 3.67 10.47 16.50
N GLY A 214 3.55 9.77 15.35
CA GLY A 214 3.09 8.38 15.29
C GLY A 214 4.15 7.34 15.69
N THR A 215 5.38 7.75 15.98
CA THR A 215 6.42 6.82 16.43
C THR A 215 6.33 6.65 17.95
N PRO A 216 5.97 5.47 18.50
CA PRO A 216 5.90 5.26 19.93
C PRO A 216 7.27 5.54 20.56
N THR A 217 7.31 6.48 21.50
CA THR A 217 8.52 6.76 22.27
C THR A 217 8.99 5.49 22.98
N ARG A 218 10.29 5.25 22.99
CA ARG A 218 10.95 4.06 23.55
C ARG A 218 10.53 3.74 25.00
N GLN A 219 9.95 4.71 25.71
CA GLN A 219 9.46 4.58 27.09
C GLN A 219 8.16 3.78 27.21
N SER A 220 7.30 3.71 26.19
CA SER A 220 6.05 2.96 26.24
C SER A 220 6.25 1.45 26.01
N ARG A 221 7.40 1.01 25.48
CA ARG A 221 7.71 -0.40 25.26
C ARG A 221 8.16 -1.14 26.54
N ASN A 222 8.54 -0.42 27.60
CA ASN A 222 8.98 -1.03 28.87
C ASN A 222 7.83 -1.30 29.86
N ALA A 223 6.60 -0.86 29.57
CA ALA A 223 5.46 -1.03 30.48
C ALA A 223 4.65 -2.32 30.31
N SER A 224 4.99 -3.17 29.33
CA SER A 224 4.22 -4.38 28.99
C SER A 224 5.05 -5.67 28.96
N HIS A 225 6.09 -5.78 29.80
CA HIS A 225 6.64 -7.11 30.09
C HIS A 225 5.89 -7.68 31.29
N PRO A 226 5.10 -8.76 31.12
CA PRO A 226 4.58 -9.50 32.27
C PRO A 226 5.76 -10.08 33.06
N ALA A 227 5.70 -9.96 34.37
CA ALA A 227 6.70 -10.53 35.28
C ALA A 227 6.86 -12.05 34.97
N PRO A 228 8.08 -12.59 34.99
CA PRO A 228 8.29 -14.01 34.78
C PRO A 228 7.53 -14.79 35.86
N PRO A 229 6.94 -15.95 35.50
CA PRO A 229 6.22 -16.78 36.48
C PRO A 229 7.15 -17.22 37.60
N PRO A 230 6.64 -17.39 38.87
CA PRO A 230 7.46 -17.80 40.00
C PRO A 230 8.07 -19.17 39.71
N GLN A 231 9.38 -19.29 39.95
CA GLN A 231 10.11 -20.55 39.83
C GLN A 231 9.65 -21.48 40.96
N ILE A 232 9.03 -22.60 40.59
CA ILE A 232 8.72 -23.68 41.49
C ILE A 232 10.05 -24.37 41.85
N ARG A 233 10.53 -24.16 43.09
CA ARG A 233 11.62 -24.93 43.64
C ARG A 233 11.12 -26.35 43.91
N THR A 234 11.57 -27.31 43.12
CA THR A 234 11.40 -28.73 43.44
C THR A 234 12.37 -29.08 44.55
N CYS A 235 11.82 -29.38 45.72
CA CYS A 235 12.55 -30.03 46.82
C CYS A 235 13.01 -31.42 46.38
N GLY A 236 14.29 -31.69 46.53
CA GLY A 236 14.89 -32.98 46.26
C GLY A 236 14.33 -34.06 47.19
N ALA A 237 14.00 -35.21 46.63
CA ALA A 237 13.82 -36.44 47.36
C ALA A 237 15.07 -37.32 47.13
N THR A 238 15.74 -37.59 48.24
CA THR A 238 16.90 -38.45 48.44
C THR A 238 16.59 -39.90 48.13
N ALA A 239 17.60 -40.53 47.59
CA ALA A 239 18.02 -41.91 47.53
C ALA A 239 17.22 -42.96 48.34
N TYR A 240 16.93 -44.10 47.72
CA TYR A 240 17.10 -45.42 48.31
C TYR A 240 17.68 -46.36 47.27
N GLY A 241 18.73 -47.00 47.71
CA GLY A 241 19.57 -47.90 46.98
C GLY A 241 19.13 -49.35 47.01
N SER A 242 19.94 -50.07 46.33
CA SER A 242 20.39 -51.45 46.52
C SER A 242 19.60 -52.60 45.87
N CYS A 243 20.34 -53.27 45.06
CA CYS A 243 20.78 -54.67 45.15
C CYS A 243 20.03 -55.75 44.41
N LEU A 244 20.88 -56.51 43.70
CA LEU A 244 20.78 -57.93 43.32
C LEU A 244 19.94 -58.22 42.06
N GLY A 245 20.40 -58.89 41.05
CA GLY A 245 21.43 -59.89 40.89
C GLY A 245 20.88 -60.92 39.89
N SER A 246 21.67 -61.35 39.04
CA SER A 246 21.78 -62.55 38.22
C SER A 246 22.05 -62.17 36.72
#